data_d138649abd0e18952bcd8a7aaec14320
#
_entry.id   d138649abd0e18952bcd8a7aaec14320
#
_cell.length_a   1.000
_cell.length_b   1.000
_cell.length_c   1.000
_cell.angle_alpha   90.00
_cell.angle_beta   90.00
_cell.angle_gamma   90.00
#
_symmetry.space_group_name_H-M   'P 1'
#
loop_
_entity.id
_entity.type
_entity.pdbx_description
1 polymer ?
#
loop_
_entity_poly.entity_id
_entity_poly.type
_entity_poly.pdbx_seq_one_letter_code
_entity_poly.pdbx_strand_id
1 'polypeptide(L)'
;YVIALGIRGFKRWNSTWERVYRGAELINLDELNQFREAVVTPFLPFREVFSNRKATVRERTEALVHFLEALEMEQKLAAMAQQFEEVGDMSLAKEYGQVYGLVMDLFDRIVALLGEEVMGQREYAEILDAGFAEIKVGLIPAVVDRIVAISREPVFPI
;
A
#
# COMPACT_ATOMS: atom_id res chain seq x y z
N TYR A 1 -12.18 19.39 -10.90
CA TYR A 1 -12.57 18.84 -12.21
C TYR A 1 -13.32 17.50 -12.08
N VAL A 2 -12.68 16.48 -11.54
CA VAL A 2 -13.24 15.10 -11.41
C VAL A 2 -14.60 15.10 -10.71
N ILE A 3 -14.72 15.78 -9.58
CA ILE A 3 -15.96 15.90 -8.80
C ILE A 3 -17.01 16.67 -9.57
N ALA A 4 -16.65 17.82 -10.16
CA ALA A 4 -17.58 18.71 -10.87
C ALA A 4 -18.20 18.06 -12.10
N LEU A 5 -17.47 17.17 -12.81
CA LEU A 5 -17.95 16.44 -13.97
C LEU A 5 -18.43 15.03 -13.66
N GLY A 6 -18.42 14.62 -12.40
CA GLY A 6 -18.85 13.30 -11.96
C GLY A 6 -18.09 12.17 -12.65
N ILE A 7 -16.77 12.33 -12.83
CA ILE A 7 -15.91 11.32 -13.46
C ILE A 7 -15.78 10.15 -12.50
N ARG A 8 -16.35 9.01 -12.88
CA ARG A 8 -16.33 7.77 -12.10
C ARG A 8 -16.06 6.56 -12.97
N GLY A 9 -15.34 5.59 -12.41
CA GLY A 9 -15.07 4.31 -13.06
C GLY A 9 -14.00 4.38 -14.15
N PHE A 10 -13.38 3.23 -14.38
CA PHE A 10 -12.20 3.08 -15.24
C PHE A 10 -12.39 3.64 -16.64
N LYS A 11 -13.56 3.40 -17.29
CA LYS A 11 -13.81 3.86 -18.66
C LYS A 11 -13.64 5.38 -18.81
N ARG A 12 -14.12 6.17 -17.83
CA ARG A 12 -14.00 7.64 -17.86
C ARG A 12 -12.61 8.11 -17.46
N TRP A 13 -11.95 7.40 -16.57
CA TRP A 13 -10.55 7.69 -16.21
C TRP A 13 -9.58 7.36 -17.34
N ASN A 14 -9.83 6.31 -18.13
CA ASN A 14 -8.98 5.89 -19.25
C ASN A 14 -9.29 6.61 -20.57
N SER A 15 -10.21 7.57 -20.59
CA SER A 15 -10.51 8.40 -21.76
C SER A 15 -9.97 9.81 -21.57
N THR A 16 -9.55 10.45 -22.67
CA THR A 16 -9.15 11.86 -22.67
C THR A 16 -10.29 12.74 -22.17
N TRP A 17 -10.00 13.72 -21.34
CA TRP A 17 -10.97 14.66 -20.83
C TRP A 17 -10.99 15.90 -21.72
N GLU A 18 -12.13 16.17 -22.36
CA GLU A 18 -12.30 17.23 -23.34
C GLU A 18 -13.26 18.32 -22.87
N ARG A 19 -14.04 18.05 -21.81
CA ARG A 19 -15.11 18.94 -21.37
C ARG A 19 -14.63 19.96 -20.37
N VAL A 20 -14.90 21.23 -20.65
CA VAL A 20 -14.77 22.32 -19.70
C VAL A 20 -16.16 22.64 -19.13
N TYR A 21 -16.27 22.80 -17.81
CA TYR A 21 -17.52 23.23 -17.20
C TYR A 21 -17.52 24.75 -16.97
N ARG A 22 -18.72 25.32 -16.86
CA ARG A 22 -18.90 26.76 -16.68
C ARG A 22 -18.20 27.25 -15.39
N GLY A 23 -17.32 28.23 -15.49
CA GLY A 23 -16.50 28.70 -14.37
C GLY A 23 -15.12 28.07 -14.26
N ALA A 24 -14.74 27.25 -15.24
CA ALA A 24 -13.44 26.55 -15.28
C ALA A 24 -12.56 27.04 -16.44
N GLU A 25 -12.71 28.29 -16.85
CA GLU A 25 -11.99 28.88 -17.99
C GLU A 25 -10.47 28.93 -17.81
N LEU A 26 -9.99 28.82 -16.57
CA LEU A 26 -8.56 28.79 -16.23
C LEU A 26 -7.97 27.37 -16.16
N ILE A 27 -8.79 26.34 -16.42
CA ILE A 27 -8.29 24.96 -16.36
C ILE A 27 -7.54 24.61 -17.64
N ASN A 28 -6.29 24.23 -17.50
CA ASN A 28 -5.48 23.66 -18.57
C ASN A 28 -5.83 22.16 -18.72
N LEU A 29 -6.59 21.79 -19.76
CA LEU A 29 -7.00 20.42 -20.01
C LEU A 29 -5.82 19.50 -20.38
N ASP A 30 -4.80 20.04 -21.04
CA ASP A 30 -3.62 19.23 -21.39
C ASP A 30 -2.85 18.83 -20.15
N GLU A 31 -2.63 19.76 -19.22
CA GLU A 31 -2.01 19.46 -17.93
C GLU A 31 -2.85 18.47 -17.11
N LEU A 32 -4.18 18.66 -17.08
CA LEU A 32 -5.10 17.74 -16.42
C LEU A 32 -5.06 16.33 -17.02
N ASN A 33 -4.96 16.22 -18.33
CA ASN A 33 -4.82 14.92 -18.98
C ASN A 33 -3.45 14.28 -18.72
N GLN A 34 -2.38 15.05 -18.59
CA GLN A 34 -1.07 14.54 -18.15
C GLN A 34 -1.14 13.95 -16.74
N PHE A 35 -1.77 14.67 -15.79
CA PHE A 35 -2.02 14.13 -14.44
C PHE A 35 -2.90 12.87 -14.47
N ARG A 36 -3.95 12.89 -15.28
CA ARG A 36 -4.82 11.71 -15.47
C ARG A 36 -4.01 10.50 -15.96
N GLU A 37 -3.16 10.70 -16.96
CA GLU A 37 -2.31 9.63 -17.52
C GLU A 37 -1.32 9.11 -16.49
N ALA A 38 -0.66 10.00 -15.74
CA ALA A 38 0.24 9.62 -14.66
C ALA A 38 -0.45 8.76 -13.60
N VAL A 39 -1.73 9.04 -13.30
CA VAL A 39 -2.53 8.24 -12.37
C VAL A 39 -2.96 6.92 -12.99
N VAL A 40 -3.41 6.91 -14.25
CA VAL A 40 -4.03 5.73 -14.87
C VAL A 40 -3.01 4.71 -15.34
N THR A 41 -1.87 5.16 -15.87
CA THR A 41 -0.87 4.29 -16.49
C THR A 41 -0.42 3.13 -15.59
N PRO A 42 -0.09 3.33 -14.31
CA PRO A 42 0.29 2.23 -13.43
C PRO A 42 -0.81 1.19 -13.20
N PHE A 43 -2.09 1.59 -13.31
CA PHE A 43 -3.23 0.69 -13.13
C PHE A 43 -3.52 -0.21 -14.34
N LEU A 44 -3.00 0.10 -15.53
CA LEU A 44 -3.37 -0.65 -16.74
C LEU A 44 -2.89 -2.11 -16.67
N PRO A 45 -1.60 -2.41 -16.44
CA PRO A 45 -1.11 -3.78 -16.33
C PRO A 45 -1.73 -4.52 -15.15
N PHE A 46 -1.82 -3.85 -13.99
CA PHE A 46 -2.46 -4.40 -12.80
C PHE A 46 -3.89 -4.84 -13.08
N ARG A 47 -4.70 -3.97 -13.70
CA ARG A 47 -6.09 -4.27 -14.02
C ARG A 47 -6.24 -5.42 -15.01
N GLU A 48 -5.36 -5.55 -15.98
CA GLU A 48 -5.38 -6.63 -16.97
C GLU A 48 -5.30 -7.99 -16.28
N VAL A 49 -4.30 -8.18 -15.43
CA VAL A 49 -4.11 -9.42 -14.67
C VAL A 49 -5.28 -9.67 -13.70
N PHE A 50 -5.70 -8.62 -12.97
CA PHE A 50 -6.80 -8.76 -12.02
C PHE A 50 -8.16 -9.00 -12.67
N SER A 51 -8.37 -8.61 -13.92
CA SER A 51 -9.57 -8.92 -14.68
C SER A 51 -9.57 -10.33 -15.26
N ASN A 52 -8.42 -10.98 -15.34
CA ASN A 52 -8.28 -12.33 -15.85
C ASN A 52 -8.74 -13.35 -14.79
N ARG A 53 -9.84 -14.06 -15.06
CA ARG A 53 -10.39 -15.08 -14.15
C ARG A 53 -9.52 -16.35 -14.04
N LYS A 54 -8.59 -16.52 -14.96
CA LYS A 54 -7.68 -17.67 -14.99
C LYS A 54 -6.28 -17.33 -14.45
N ALA A 55 -6.08 -16.12 -13.96
CA ALA A 55 -4.80 -15.70 -13.41
C ALA A 55 -4.51 -16.51 -12.14
N THR A 56 -3.27 -16.96 -12.04
CA THR A 56 -2.74 -17.64 -10.85
C THR A 56 -2.48 -16.63 -9.73
N VAL A 57 -2.29 -17.14 -8.52
CA VAL A 57 -1.87 -16.35 -7.37
C VAL A 57 -0.53 -15.66 -7.65
N ARG A 58 0.42 -16.36 -8.27
CA ARG A 58 1.72 -15.81 -8.68
C ARG A 58 1.54 -14.60 -9.59
N GLU A 59 0.79 -14.74 -10.68
CA GLU A 59 0.56 -13.64 -11.63
C GLU A 59 -0.09 -12.42 -10.96
N ARG A 60 -1.02 -12.63 -10.04
CA ARG A 60 -1.66 -11.54 -9.29
C ARG A 60 -0.70 -10.85 -8.33
N THR A 61 0.14 -11.64 -7.65
CA THR A 61 1.14 -11.10 -6.71
C THR A 61 2.22 -10.32 -7.46
N GLU A 62 2.73 -10.85 -8.57
CA GLU A 62 3.68 -10.13 -9.44
C GLU A 62 3.08 -8.83 -9.98
N ALA A 63 1.81 -8.83 -10.39
CA ALA A 63 1.14 -7.61 -10.82
C ALA A 63 1.00 -6.56 -9.70
N LEU A 64 0.80 -7.00 -8.44
CA LEU A 64 0.84 -6.11 -7.28
C LEU A 64 2.23 -5.54 -7.02
N VAL A 65 3.27 -6.38 -7.07
CA VAL A 65 4.67 -5.93 -6.90
C VAL A 65 5.00 -4.87 -7.94
N HIS A 66 4.78 -5.16 -9.23
CA HIS A 66 5.01 -4.19 -10.30
C HIS A 66 4.21 -2.89 -10.14
N PHE A 67 2.98 -2.99 -9.61
CA PHE A 67 2.18 -1.81 -9.31
C PHE A 67 2.78 -0.96 -8.19
N LEU A 68 3.27 -1.58 -7.11
CA LEU A 68 3.94 -0.88 -6.01
C LEU A 68 5.27 -0.25 -6.47
N GLU A 69 6.03 -0.94 -7.33
CA GLU A 69 7.25 -0.42 -7.95
C GLU A 69 6.95 0.79 -8.85
N ALA A 70 5.93 0.71 -9.71
CA ALA A 70 5.51 1.81 -10.57
C ALA A 70 5.03 3.04 -9.79
N LEU A 71 4.58 2.86 -8.56
CA LEU A 71 4.23 3.92 -7.62
C LEU A 71 5.41 4.40 -6.78
N GLU A 72 6.60 3.83 -6.94
CA GLU A 72 7.80 4.14 -6.14
C GLU A 72 7.54 4.01 -4.62
N MET A 73 6.76 3.00 -4.20
CA MET A 73 6.31 2.87 -2.82
C MET A 73 7.46 2.67 -1.84
N GLU A 74 8.48 1.91 -2.21
CA GLU A 74 9.67 1.71 -1.37
C GLU A 74 10.36 3.04 -1.05
N GLN A 75 10.62 3.84 -2.09
CA GLN A 75 11.29 5.13 -1.96
C GLN A 75 10.46 6.13 -1.14
N LYS A 76 9.14 6.14 -1.35
CA LYS A 76 8.22 7.01 -0.60
C LYS A 76 8.17 6.64 0.89
N LEU A 77 8.09 5.35 1.19
CA LEU A 77 8.11 4.87 2.58
C LEU A 77 9.45 5.15 3.25
N ALA A 78 10.56 4.96 2.56
CA ALA A 78 11.90 5.30 3.06
C ALA A 78 12.04 6.81 3.35
N ALA A 79 11.53 7.66 2.45
CA ALA A 79 11.52 9.11 2.65
C ALA A 79 10.65 9.51 3.87
N MET A 80 9.50 8.87 4.06
CA MET A 80 8.66 9.09 5.25
C MET A 80 9.37 8.64 6.53
N ALA A 81 10.04 7.49 6.51
CA ALA A 81 10.83 7.02 7.64
C ALA A 81 11.90 8.04 8.05
N GLN A 82 12.63 8.59 7.07
CA GLN A 82 13.61 9.63 7.30
C GLN A 82 13.00 10.91 7.90
N GLN A 83 11.85 11.36 7.41
CA GLN A 83 11.15 12.51 7.97
C GLN A 83 10.77 12.31 9.44
N PHE A 84 10.31 11.12 9.82
CA PHE A 84 10.00 10.81 11.21
C PHE A 84 11.26 10.74 12.09
N GLU A 85 12.37 10.25 11.55
CA GLU A 85 13.68 10.26 12.23
C GLU A 85 14.14 11.70 12.51
N GLU A 86 14.02 12.61 11.53
CA GLU A 86 14.42 14.02 11.66
C GLU A 86 13.59 14.78 12.72
N VAL A 87 12.32 14.42 12.92
CA VAL A 87 11.49 15.00 13.99
C VAL A 87 11.58 14.25 15.32
N GLY A 88 12.41 13.19 15.39
CA GLY A 88 12.69 12.42 16.61
C GLY A 88 11.65 11.33 16.92
N ASP A 89 10.71 11.04 16.01
CA ASP A 89 9.77 9.93 16.18
C ASP A 89 10.36 8.62 15.66
N MET A 90 11.26 8.05 16.46
CA MET A 90 11.95 6.81 16.12
C MET A 90 11.03 5.59 15.99
N SER A 91 9.84 5.63 16.60
CA SER A 91 8.87 4.54 16.48
C SER A 91 8.26 4.51 15.08
N LEU A 92 7.73 5.63 14.62
CA LEU A 92 7.19 5.76 13.27
C LEU A 92 8.28 5.59 12.20
N ALA A 93 9.47 6.14 12.41
CA ALA A 93 10.61 5.95 11.50
C ALA A 93 10.89 4.46 11.26
N LYS A 94 10.94 3.67 12.34
CA LYS A 94 11.15 2.21 12.26
C LYS A 94 9.97 1.50 11.57
N GLU A 95 8.74 1.87 11.88
CA GLU A 95 7.55 1.27 11.26
C GLU A 95 7.54 1.49 9.75
N TYR A 96 7.72 2.74 9.30
CA TYR A 96 7.77 3.08 7.87
C TYR A 96 8.95 2.45 7.14
N GLY A 97 10.11 2.33 7.80
CA GLY A 97 11.30 1.69 7.23
C GLY A 97 11.19 0.17 7.06
N GLN A 98 10.30 -0.49 7.79
CA GLN A 98 10.15 -1.95 7.75
C GLN A 98 8.94 -2.43 6.94
N VAL A 99 7.90 -1.60 6.78
CA VAL A 99 6.62 -2.06 6.24
C VAL A 99 6.73 -2.63 4.83
N TYR A 100 7.56 -2.04 3.95
CA TYR A 100 7.72 -2.53 2.58
C TYR A 100 8.32 -3.93 2.55
N GLY A 101 9.40 -4.16 3.31
CA GLY A 101 10.03 -5.48 3.42
C GLY A 101 9.05 -6.54 3.96
N LEU A 102 8.27 -6.20 5.00
CA LEU A 102 7.27 -7.12 5.55
C LEU A 102 6.17 -7.48 4.55
N VAL A 103 5.76 -6.54 3.70
CA VAL A 103 4.80 -6.79 2.62
C VAL A 103 5.41 -7.71 1.56
N MET A 104 6.66 -7.48 1.16
CA MET A 104 7.35 -8.36 0.20
C MET A 104 7.53 -9.78 0.77
N ASP A 105 7.93 -9.93 2.03
CA ASP A 105 8.02 -11.23 2.71
C ASP A 105 6.67 -11.97 2.77
N LEU A 106 5.57 -11.23 2.93
CA LEU A 106 4.22 -11.80 2.85
C LEU A 106 3.92 -12.31 1.43
N PHE A 107 4.22 -11.52 0.42
CA PHE A 107 3.99 -11.89 -0.98
C PHE A 107 4.80 -13.12 -1.37
N ASP A 108 6.06 -13.20 -0.96
CA ASP A 108 6.89 -14.38 -1.19
C ASP A 108 6.31 -15.63 -0.54
N ARG A 109 5.80 -15.53 0.69
CA ARG A 109 5.13 -16.65 1.37
C ARG A 109 3.85 -17.08 0.66
N ILE A 110 3.01 -16.12 0.22
CA ILE A 110 1.79 -16.44 -0.52
C ILE A 110 2.13 -17.16 -1.82
N VAL A 111 3.13 -16.67 -2.57
CA VAL A 111 3.57 -17.31 -3.83
C VAL A 111 4.19 -18.68 -3.59
N ALA A 112 4.96 -18.85 -2.53
CA ALA A 112 5.55 -20.15 -2.20
C ALA A 112 4.50 -21.23 -1.87
N LEU A 113 3.39 -20.83 -1.23
CA LEU A 113 2.35 -21.75 -0.80
C LEU A 113 1.28 -21.99 -1.86
N LEU A 114 0.88 -20.98 -2.59
CA LEU A 114 -0.32 -20.96 -3.44
C LEU A 114 -0.05 -20.49 -4.87
N GLY A 115 1.20 -20.22 -5.25
CA GLY A 115 1.56 -19.52 -6.48
C GLY A 115 0.94 -20.08 -7.76
N GLU A 116 0.81 -21.40 -7.85
CA GLU A 116 0.29 -22.08 -9.04
C GLU A 116 -1.26 -22.21 -9.03
N GLU A 117 -1.91 -21.87 -7.91
CA GLU A 117 -3.36 -21.95 -7.81
C GLU A 117 -4.02 -20.84 -8.62
N VAL A 118 -5.07 -21.22 -9.39
CA VAL A 118 -5.95 -20.26 -10.08
C VAL A 118 -7.01 -19.80 -9.09
N MET A 119 -7.04 -18.50 -8.82
CA MET A 119 -7.90 -17.94 -7.79
C MET A 119 -8.65 -16.71 -8.27
N GLY A 120 -9.89 -16.53 -7.82
CA GLY A 120 -10.67 -15.35 -8.10
C GLY A 120 -10.14 -14.10 -7.37
N GLN A 121 -10.48 -12.90 -7.85
CA GLN A 121 -10.06 -11.64 -7.21
C GLN A 121 -10.46 -11.56 -5.74
N ARG A 122 -11.68 -12.02 -5.41
CA ARG A 122 -12.21 -11.94 -4.05
C ARG A 122 -11.48 -12.86 -3.09
N GLU A 123 -11.24 -14.10 -3.50
CA GLU A 123 -10.51 -15.08 -2.71
C GLU A 123 -9.07 -14.63 -2.47
N TYR A 124 -8.43 -14.09 -3.50
CA TYR A 124 -7.09 -13.53 -3.39
C TYR A 124 -7.04 -12.33 -2.43
N ALA A 125 -8.03 -11.44 -2.47
CA ALA A 125 -8.13 -10.33 -1.53
C ALA A 125 -8.31 -10.80 -0.08
N GLU A 126 -9.10 -11.87 0.15
CA GLU A 126 -9.30 -12.45 1.49
C GLU A 126 -7.99 -13.04 2.05
N ILE A 127 -7.15 -13.64 1.19
CA ILE A 127 -5.79 -14.11 1.58
C ILE A 127 -4.89 -12.95 1.95
N LEU A 128 -4.89 -11.87 1.16
CA LEU A 128 -4.12 -10.67 1.46
C LEU A 128 -4.55 -10.05 2.78
N ASP A 129 -5.86 -9.91 3.01
CA ASP A 129 -6.40 -9.33 4.24
C ASP A 129 -5.98 -10.15 5.48
N ALA A 130 -6.01 -11.49 5.40
CA ALA A 130 -5.54 -12.36 6.45
C ALA A 130 -4.03 -12.19 6.71
N GLY A 131 -3.22 -12.14 5.65
CA GLY A 131 -1.78 -11.94 5.76
C GLY A 131 -1.40 -10.57 6.32
N PHE A 132 -2.06 -9.50 5.88
CA PHE A 132 -1.86 -8.16 6.43
C PHE A 132 -2.28 -8.03 7.91
N ALA A 133 -3.29 -8.79 8.35
CA ALA A 133 -3.66 -8.83 9.75
C ALA A 133 -2.52 -9.40 10.63
N GLU A 134 -1.80 -10.42 10.14
CA GLU A 134 -0.62 -10.97 10.83
C GLU A 134 0.54 -9.95 10.91
N ILE A 135 0.79 -9.19 9.83
CA ILE A 135 1.82 -8.15 9.81
C ILE A 135 1.53 -7.09 10.89
N LYS A 136 0.29 -6.62 11.00
CA LYS A 136 -0.10 -5.63 12.02
C LYS A 136 0.16 -6.10 13.45
N VAL A 137 -0.05 -7.37 13.74
CA VAL A 137 0.26 -7.96 15.06
C VAL A 137 1.76 -7.99 15.33
N GLY A 138 2.57 -8.27 14.30
CA GLY A 138 4.04 -8.28 14.40
C GLY A 138 4.67 -6.89 14.55
N LEU A 139 3.97 -5.83 14.12
CA LEU A 139 4.41 -4.43 14.24
C LEU A 139 4.13 -3.82 15.62
N ILE A 140 3.34 -4.45 16.48
CA ILE A 140 3.17 -4.00 17.87
C ILE A 140 4.52 -4.23 18.57
N PRO A 141 5.27 -3.16 18.94
CA PRO A 141 6.55 -3.35 19.60
C PRO A 141 6.31 -4.06 20.92
N ALA A 142 7.15 -5.03 21.25
CA ALA A 142 7.21 -5.63 22.58
C ALA A 142 7.75 -4.63 23.66
N VAL A 143 7.37 -3.35 23.56
CA VAL A 143 7.79 -2.28 24.46
C VAL A 143 6.95 -2.27 25.74
N VAL A 144 5.84 -3.01 25.79
CA VAL A 144 4.98 -3.05 26.98
C VAL A 144 5.52 -4.00 28.07
N ASP A 145 6.46 -4.88 27.77
CA ASP A 145 6.97 -5.86 28.74
C ASP A 145 8.20 -5.39 29.54
N ARG A 146 8.55 -4.10 29.46
CA ARG A 146 9.57 -3.49 30.34
C ARG A 146 8.99 -2.55 31.38
N ILE A 147 7.86 -2.89 31.96
CA ILE A 147 7.40 -2.25 33.19
C ILE A 147 7.65 -3.20 34.37
N VAL A 148 8.75 -2.91 35.03
CA VAL A 148 8.93 -2.94 36.46
C VAL A 148 9.08 -4.31 37.13
N ALA A 149 10.29 -4.80 37.16
CA ALA A 149 10.80 -5.35 38.44
C ALA A 149 11.52 -4.20 39.19
N ILE A 150 10.77 -3.29 39.80
CA ILE A 150 11.30 -2.53 40.94
C ILE A 150 11.27 -3.49 42.09
N SER A 151 12.45 -4.07 42.40
CA SER A 151 12.72 -4.80 43.62
C SER A 151 12.41 -3.89 44.81
N ARG A 152 11.34 -4.16 45.54
CA ARG A 152 11.24 -3.71 46.92
C ARG A 152 12.20 -4.56 47.73
N GLU A 153 13.34 -4.01 48.10
CA GLU A 153 14.12 -4.57 49.15
C GLU A 153 13.33 -4.56 50.46
N PRO A 154 13.26 -5.69 51.20
CA PRO A 154 12.67 -5.69 52.51
C PRO A 154 13.56 -4.92 53.49
N VAL A 155 13.04 -3.82 54.01
CA VAL A 155 13.66 -3.14 55.19
C VAL A 155 13.39 -4.03 56.38
N PHE A 156 14.45 -4.65 56.94
CA PHE A 156 14.39 -5.28 58.27
C PHE A 156 14.53 -4.20 59.32
N PRO A 157 13.62 -4.09 60.30
CA PRO A 157 13.83 -3.27 61.48
C PRO A 157 14.81 -3.97 62.43
N ILE A 158 15.71 -3.18 63.01
CA ILE A 158 16.58 -3.55 64.16
C ILE A 158 15.78 -3.54 65.44
#